data_a4f4a6f1481292d9d085e69b2ae2a84a
#
_entry.id   a4f4a6f1481292d9d085e69b2ae2a84a
#
_cell.length_a   1.000
_cell.length_b   1.000
_cell.length_c   1.000
_cell.angle_alpha   90.00
_cell.angle_beta   90.00
_cell.angle_gamma   90.00
#
_symmetry.space_group_name_H-M   'P 1'
#
loop_
_entity.id
_entity.type
_entity.pdbx_description
1 polymer ?
#
loop_
_entity_poly.entity_id
_entity_poly.type
_entity_poly.pdbx_seq_one_letter_code
_entity_poly.pdbx_strand_id
1 'polypeptide(L)'
;MINCEKVILMKPQTYMNDSGKAVIQAMNFYKLPIENLIVIYDDIDISEGVVKIRKKGGPGTHNGMRSLMEYLNNVNFPRVRIGTGKPIVKELLIQHVIEKLSDDKYAIYLPAIEKAGNATIDIIVKGVDLAMNLNNGSE
;
A
#
# COMPACT_ATOMS: atom_id res chain seq x y z
N MET A 1 -0.77 9.05 -17.61
CA MET A 1 -2.21 8.72 -17.79
C MET A 1 -2.35 7.21 -17.90
N ILE A 2 -3.36 6.65 -17.27
CA ILE A 2 -3.70 5.22 -17.38
C ILE A 2 -5.14 5.14 -17.88
N ASN A 3 -5.38 4.49 -19.01
CA ASN A 3 -6.70 4.33 -19.64
C ASN A 3 -7.47 5.68 -19.76
N CYS A 4 -6.78 6.72 -20.22
CA CYS A 4 -7.27 8.10 -20.32
C CYS A 4 -7.60 8.79 -18.97
N GLU A 5 -7.34 8.12 -17.84
CA GLU A 5 -7.46 8.71 -16.51
C GLU A 5 -6.15 9.41 -16.11
N LYS A 6 -6.25 10.62 -15.59
CA LYS A 6 -5.11 11.32 -15.02
C LYS A 6 -4.77 10.70 -13.67
N VAL A 7 -3.53 10.24 -13.53
CA VAL A 7 -3.04 9.61 -12.30
C VAL A 7 -1.92 10.45 -11.70
N ILE A 8 -1.99 10.64 -10.39
CA ILE A 8 -0.97 11.34 -9.62
C ILE A 8 -0.22 10.29 -8.80
N LEU A 9 1.08 10.18 -9.03
CA LEU A 9 1.95 9.32 -8.23
C LEU A 9 2.57 10.15 -7.12
N MET A 10 2.47 9.65 -5.89
CA MET A 10 2.98 10.36 -4.72
C MET A 10 3.85 9.46 -3.86
N LYS A 11 5.03 9.96 -3.53
CA LYS A 11 5.91 9.37 -2.50
C LYS A 11 6.07 10.42 -1.38
N PRO A 12 5.37 10.26 -0.25
CA PRO A 12 5.53 11.17 0.88
C PRO A 12 7.00 11.23 1.34
N GLN A 13 7.49 12.42 1.61
CA GLN A 13 8.86 12.64 2.09
C GLN A 13 8.88 13.00 3.58
N THR A 14 7.76 12.86 4.25
CA THR A 14 7.63 12.99 5.70
C THR A 14 8.20 11.77 6.41
N TYR A 15 8.36 11.83 7.72
CA TYR A 15 8.49 10.61 8.51
C TYR A 15 7.24 9.74 8.34
N MET A 16 7.39 8.43 8.55
CA MET A 16 6.30 7.47 8.31
C MET A 16 5.04 7.80 9.10
N ASN A 17 5.17 8.21 10.34
CA ASN A 17 4.05 8.60 11.21
C ASN A 17 3.38 9.93 10.84
N ASP A 18 3.94 10.67 9.88
CA ASP A 18 3.37 11.91 9.33
C ASP A 18 2.88 11.74 7.88
N SER A 19 2.84 10.53 7.36
CA SER A 19 2.42 10.25 5.97
C SER A 19 1.04 10.80 5.66
N GLY A 20 0.11 10.73 6.59
CA GLY A 20 -1.26 11.23 6.40
C GLY A 20 -1.33 12.73 6.18
N LYS A 21 -0.44 13.50 6.79
CA LYS A 21 -0.34 14.95 6.59
C LYS A 21 -0.04 15.29 5.15
N ALA A 22 0.93 14.62 4.54
CA ALA A 22 1.28 14.83 3.14
C ALA A 22 0.14 14.41 2.20
N VAL A 23 -0.50 13.29 2.48
CA VAL A 23 -1.59 12.75 1.66
C VAL A 23 -2.81 13.68 1.69
N ILE A 24 -3.24 14.14 2.86
CA ILE A 24 -4.41 15.04 2.94
C ILE A 24 -4.15 16.37 2.26
N GLN A 25 -2.93 16.91 2.33
CA GLN A 25 -2.56 18.11 1.60
C GLN A 25 -2.69 17.94 0.10
N ALA A 26 -2.19 16.81 -0.44
CA ALA A 26 -2.30 16.51 -1.86
C ALA A 26 -3.75 16.31 -2.30
N MET A 27 -4.55 15.58 -1.53
CA MET A 27 -5.96 15.36 -1.84
C MET A 27 -6.76 16.66 -1.84
N ASN A 28 -6.51 17.54 -0.91
CA ASN A 28 -7.16 18.85 -0.86
C ASN A 28 -6.73 19.74 -2.03
N PHE A 29 -5.44 19.75 -2.34
CA PHE A 29 -4.91 20.54 -3.45
C PHE A 29 -5.50 20.14 -4.80
N TYR A 30 -5.58 18.84 -5.07
CA TYR A 30 -6.13 18.30 -6.32
C TYR A 30 -7.65 18.07 -6.27
N LYS A 31 -8.29 18.35 -5.13
CA LYS A 31 -9.74 18.15 -4.91
C LYS A 31 -10.19 16.72 -5.22
N LEU A 32 -9.44 15.75 -4.70
CA LEU A 32 -9.71 14.33 -4.92
C LEU A 32 -10.62 13.75 -3.83
N PRO A 33 -11.66 12.98 -4.21
CA PRO A 33 -12.44 12.24 -3.23
C PRO A 33 -11.65 11.04 -2.68
N ILE A 34 -12.02 10.56 -1.50
CA ILE A 34 -11.35 9.44 -0.83
C ILE A 34 -11.35 8.16 -1.67
N GLU A 35 -12.39 7.95 -2.46
CA GLU A 35 -12.54 6.77 -3.32
C GLU A 35 -11.47 6.71 -4.42
N ASN A 36 -10.83 7.83 -4.73
CA ASN A 36 -9.77 7.92 -5.73
C ASN A 36 -8.37 7.78 -5.13
N LEU A 37 -8.28 7.54 -3.83
CA LEU A 37 -7.01 7.27 -3.16
C LEU A 37 -6.71 5.77 -3.22
N ILE A 38 -5.53 5.42 -3.74
CA ILE A 38 -5.00 4.05 -3.66
C ILE A 38 -3.67 4.13 -2.92
N VAL A 39 -3.54 3.36 -1.86
CA VAL A 39 -2.31 3.31 -1.05
C VAL A 39 -1.60 1.99 -1.26
N ILE A 40 -0.32 2.05 -1.61
CA ILE A 40 0.54 0.88 -1.74
C ILE A 40 1.53 0.91 -0.58
N TYR A 41 1.60 -0.16 0.19
CA TYR A 41 2.46 -0.23 1.37
C TYR A 41 2.87 -1.66 1.72
N ASP A 42 3.89 -1.77 2.56
CA ASP A 42 4.37 -3.04 3.09
C ASP A 42 3.53 -3.51 4.27
N ASP A 43 3.32 -4.82 4.37
CA ASP A 43 2.49 -5.41 5.44
C ASP A 43 3.18 -6.67 6.01
N ILE A 44 3.53 -6.61 7.29
CA ILE A 44 4.18 -7.73 7.99
C ILE A 44 3.22 -8.88 8.27
N ASP A 45 1.93 -8.67 8.21
CA ASP A 45 0.90 -9.69 8.45
C ASP A 45 0.62 -10.55 7.21
N ILE A 46 1.24 -10.21 6.08
CA ILE A 46 1.15 -10.96 4.83
C ILE A 46 2.49 -11.64 4.57
N SER A 47 2.45 -12.87 4.10
CA SER A 47 3.65 -13.63 3.75
C SER A 47 4.53 -12.89 2.75
N GLU A 48 5.84 -13.01 2.90
CA GLU A 48 6.82 -12.35 2.07
C GLU A 48 6.59 -12.61 0.57
N GLY A 49 6.56 -11.54 -0.22
CA GLY A 49 6.38 -11.62 -1.67
C GLY A 49 4.93 -11.76 -2.14
N VAL A 50 3.98 -11.90 -1.23
CA VAL A 50 2.55 -11.98 -1.56
C VAL A 50 1.95 -10.58 -1.65
N VAL A 51 1.10 -10.35 -2.66
CA VAL A 51 0.39 -9.08 -2.86
C VAL A 51 -1.10 -9.30 -2.66
N LYS A 52 -1.71 -8.46 -1.84
CA LYS A 52 -3.16 -8.51 -1.56
C LYS A 52 -3.77 -7.11 -1.67
N ILE A 53 -4.93 -7.03 -2.31
CA ILE A 53 -5.75 -5.82 -2.37
C ILE A 53 -6.83 -5.89 -1.29
N ARG A 54 -7.10 -4.77 -0.64
CA ARG A 54 -8.29 -4.56 0.19
C ARG A 54 -9.00 -3.28 -0.19
N LYS A 55 -10.32 -3.31 -0.16
CA LYS A 55 -11.18 -2.16 -0.44
C LYS A 55 -11.22 -1.18 0.73
N LYS A 56 -11.16 -1.70 1.96
CA LYS A 56 -11.25 -0.94 3.22
C LYS A 56 -10.65 -1.73 4.37
N GLY A 57 -10.47 -1.10 5.49
CA GLY A 57 -10.03 -1.77 6.73
C GLY A 57 -9.14 -0.91 7.61
N GLY A 58 -8.80 -1.40 8.78
CA GLY A 58 -7.94 -0.74 9.75
C GLY A 58 -6.46 -0.68 9.31
N PRO A 59 -5.61 0.01 10.09
CA PRO A 59 -4.19 0.21 9.75
C PRO A 59 -3.31 -1.00 10.04
N GLY A 60 -3.79 -1.98 10.79
CA GLY A 60 -2.93 -3.03 11.32
C GLY A 60 -1.85 -2.43 12.21
N THR A 61 -0.60 -2.87 12.01
CA THR A 61 0.57 -2.37 12.75
C THR A 61 1.36 -1.31 11.99
N HIS A 62 0.91 -0.92 10.79
CA HIS A 62 1.63 0.02 9.93
C HIS A 62 1.40 1.48 10.38
N ASN A 63 2.46 2.16 10.83
CA ASN A 63 2.37 3.52 11.36
C ASN A 63 1.94 4.55 10.31
N GLY A 64 2.39 4.40 9.06
CA GLY A 64 1.96 5.26 7.96
C GLY A 64 0.47 5.16 7.69
N MET A 65 -0.08 3.96 7.71
CA MET A 65 -1.52 3.74 7.53
C MET A 65 -2.34 4.30 8.69
N ARG A 66 -1.84 4.18 9.91
CA ARG A 66 -2.46 4.80 11.08
C ARG A 66 -2.53 6.32 10.92
N SER A 67 -1.43 6.94 10.50
CA SER A 67 -1.36 8.36 10.20
C SER A 67 -2.37 8.78 9.11
N LEU A 68 -2.44 8.03 8.01
CA LEU A 68 -3.42 8.30 6.95
C LEU A 68 -4.84 8.29 7.49
N MET A 69 -5.21 7.28 8.25
CA MET A 69 -6.58 7.12 8.77
C MET A 69 -6.94 8.19 9.78
N GLU A 70 -5.99 8.66 10.58
CA GLU A 70 -6.19 9.78 11.51
C GLU A 70 -6.44 11.08 10.76
N TYR A 71 -5.59 11.43 9.79
CA TYR A 71 -5.73 12.66 9.02
C TYR A 71 -6.95 12.67 8.09
N LEU A 72 -7.25 11.53 7.46
CA LEU A 72 -8.39 11.41 6.55
C LEU A 72 -9.71 11.19 7.30
N ASN A 73 -9.64 10.75 8.55
CA ASN A 73 -10.80 10.33 9.35
C ASN A 73 -11.69 9.34 8.60
N ASN A 74 -11.08 8.41 7.87
CA ASN A 74 -11.76 7.47 7.00
C ASN A 74 -10.87 6.25 6.77
N VAL A 75 -11.48 5.08 6.63
CA VAL A 75 -10.81 3.80 6.34
C VAL A 75 -11.24 3.20 5.00
N ASN A 76 -12.15 3.88 4.29
CA ASN A 76 -12.80 3.37 3.07
C ASN A 76 -12.07 3.83 1.81
N PHE A 77 -10.84 3.37 1.63
CA PHE A 77 -10.07 3.59 0.42
C PHE A 77 -9.31 2.31 0.04
N PRO A 78 -9.13 2.05 -1.27
CA PRO A 78 -8.40 0.89 -1.74
C PRO A 78 -6.94 0.90 -1.31
N ARG A 79 -6.42 -0.28 -1.00
CA ARG A 79 -5.01 -0.47 -0.66
C ARG A 79 -4.45 -1.71 -1.29
N VAL A 80 -3.21 -1.61 -1.74
CA VAL A 80 -2.42 -2.70 -2.27
C VAL A 80 -1.32 -2.99 -1.24
N ARG A 81 -1.30 -4.19 -0.70
CA ARG A 81 -0.38 -4.58 0.37
C ARG A 81 0.66 -5.54 -0.18
N ILE A 82 1.91 -5.24 0.06
CA ILE A 82 3.04 -6.09 -0.30
C ILE A 82 3.53 -6.79 0.97
N GLY A 83 3.42 -8.09 1.01
CA GLY A 83 3.80 -8.88 2.17
C GLY A 83 5.31 -8.87 2.40
N THR A 84 5.70 -8.58 3.62
CA THR A 84 7.10 -8.65 4.08
C THR A 84 7.31 -9.72 5.17
N GLY A 85 6.21 -10.30 5.66
CA GLY A 85 6.25 -11.29 6.72
C GLY A 85 6.71 -10.72 8.07
N LYS A 86 6.58 -11.52 9.09
CA LYS A 86 7.07 -11.18 10.44
C LYS A 86 8.43 -11.83 10.68
N PRO A 87 9.36 -11.14 11.36
CA PRO A 87 10.57 -11.79 11.83
C PRO A 87 10.22 -12.86 12.86
N ILE A 88 11.07 -13.92 12.95
CA ILE A 88 10.87 -15.02 13.90
C ILE A 88 10.94 -14.51 15.35
N VAL A 89 11.81 -13.52 15.60
CA VAL A 89 12.01 -12.90 16.90
C VAL A 89 11.37 -11.52 16.89
N LYS A 90 10.39 -11.29 17.77
CA LYS A 90 9.61 -10.05 17.83
C LYS A 90 10.48 -8.79 18.05
N GLU A 91 11.56 -8.93 18.81
CA GLU A 91 12.50 -7.86 19.11
C GLU A 91 13.24 -7.34 17.87
N LEU A 92 13.28 -8.12 16.78
CA LEU A 92 13.89 -7.73 15.52
C LEU A 92 12.92 -7.03 14.56
N LEU A 93 11.68 -6.75 14.98
CA LEU A 93 10.66 -6.18 14.12
C LEU A 93 11.06 -4.84 13.53
N ILE A 94 11.58 -3.93 14.35
CA ILE A 94 12.01 -2.59 13.88
C ILE A 94 13.14 -2.73 12.85
N GLN A 95 14.14 -3.56 13.14
CA GLN A 95 15.22 -3.83 12.21
C GLN A 95 14.71 -4.42 10.91
N HIS A 96 13.77 -5.37 10.97
CA HIS A 96 13.17 -6.01 9.81
C HIS A 96 12.51 -5.02 8.84
N VAL A 97 11.81 -4.00 9.36
CA VAL A 97 11.08 -3.05 8.52
C VAL A 97 11.94 -1.88 8.01
N ILE A 98 13.11 -1.62 8.59
CA ILE A 98 13.96 -0.48 8.22
C ILE A 98 15.30 -0.87 7.58
N GLU A 99 15.67 -2.14 7.60
CA GLU A 99 16.94 -2.58 7.02
C GLU A 99 16.95 -2.47 5.49
N LYS A 100 18.15 -2.37 4.93
CA LYS A 100 18.32 -2.42 3.47
C LYS A 100 18.09 -3.84 2.97
N LEU A 101 17.46 -3.93 1.79
CA LEU A 101 17.24 -5.22 1.15
C LEU A 101 18.57 -5.82 0.67
N SER A 102 18.80 -7.08 0.99
CA SER A 102 19.88 -7.89 0.39
C SER A 102 19.51 -8.30 -1.04
N ASP A 103 20.48 -8.81 -1.80
CA ASP A 103 20.23 -9.28 -3.17
C ASP A 103 19.19 -10.42 -3.20
N ASP A 104 19.22 -11.33 -2.22
CA ASP A 104 18.23 -12.40 -2.11
C ASP A 104 16.82 -11.85 -1.87
N LYS A 105 16.70 -10.80 -1.07
CA LYS A 105 15.42 -10.11 -0.82
C LYS A 105 14.94 -9.36 -2.05
N TYR A 106 15.82 -8.73 -2.81
CA TYR A 106 15.46 -8.12 -4.09
C TYR A 106 14.83 -9.11 -5.05
N ALA A 107 15.36 -10.34 -5.14
CA ALA A 107 14.80 -11.39 -6.00
C ALA A 107 13.35 -11.76 -5.61
N ILE A 108 12.98 -11.59 -4.35
CA ILE A 108 11.61 -11.83 -3.85
C ILE A 108 10.72 -10.61 -4.09
N TYR A 109 11.22 -9.41 -3.79
CA TYR A 109 10.38 -8.20 -3.79
C TYR A 109 10.21 -7.57 -5.15
N LEU A 110 11.16 -7.68 -6.09
CA LEU A 110 10.97 -7.12 -7.44
C LEU A 110 9.73 -7.68 -8.15
N PRO A 111 9.51 -9.01 -8.19
CA PRO A 111 8.26 -9.54 -8.75
C PRO A 111 7.01 -9.09 -7.99
N ALA A 112 7.09 -8.96 -6.66
CA ALA A 112 5.97 -8.49 -5.83
C ALA A 112 5.64 -7.02 -6.10
N ILE A 113 6.65 -6.18 -6.28
CA ILE A 113 6.48 -4.76 -6.63
C ILE A 113 5.81 -4.63 -8.01
N GLU A 114 6.26 -5.41 -8.99
CA GLU A 114 5.66 -5.44 -10.32
C GLU A 114 4.20 -5.89 -10.25
N LYS A 115 3.92 -6.93 -9.49
CA LYS A 115 2.57 -7.43 -9.24
C LYS A 115 1.69 -6.37 -8.56
N ALA A 116 2.22 -5.65 -7.59
CA ALA A 116 1.51 -4.54 -6.93
C ALA A 116 1.21 -3.40 -7.91
N GLY A 117 2.12 -3.08 -8.80
CA GLY A 117 1.90 -2.11 -9.88
C GLY A 117 0.77 -2.53 -10.81
N ASN A 118 0.77 -3.78 -11.26
CA ASN A 118 -0.29 -4.33 -12.11
C ASN A 118 -1.63 -4.36 -11.39
N ALA A 119 -1.65 -4.74 -10.12
CA ALA A 119 -2.85 -4.71 -9.28
C ALA A 119 -3.43 -3.29 -9.15
N THR A 120 -2.57 -2.30 -9.00
CA THR A 120 -2.97 -0.89 -8.94
C THR A 120 -3.59 -0.43 -10.27
N ILE A 121 -3.00 -0.82 -11.39
CA ILE A 121 -3.56 -0.54 -12.73
C ILE A 121 -4.93 -1.19 -12.87
N ASP A 122 -5.09 -2.43 -12.42
CA ASP A 122 -6.39 -3.12 -12.45
C ASP A 122 -7.45 -2.40 -11.64
N ILE A 123 -7.10 -1.84 -10.48
CA ILE A 123 -8.02 -1.02 -9.68
C ILE A 123 -8.49 0.20 -10.47
N ILE A 124 -7.57 0.89 -11.13
CA ILE A 124 -7.87 2.11 -11.90
C ILE A 124 -8.75 1.78 -13.12
N VAL A 125 -8.43 0.72 -13.83
CA VAL A 125 -9.10 0.37 -15.10
C VAL A 125 -10.39 -0.40 -14.89
N LYS A 126 -10.42 -1.33 -13.94
CA LYS A 126 -11.51 -2.32 -13.77
C LYS A 126 -12.32 -2.13 -12.50
N GLY A 127 -11.86 -1.28 -11.59
CA GLY A 127 -12.45 -1.12 -10.26
C GLY A 127 -11.89 -2.09 -9.22
N VAL A 128 -12.05 -1.75 -7.95
CA VAL A 128 -11.42 -2.48 -6.84
C VAL A 128 -11.95 -3.91 -6.67
N ASP A 129 -13.26 -4.12 -6.87
CA ASP A 129 -13.87 -5.44 -6.65
C ASP A 129 -13.35 -6.47 -7.65
N LEU A 130 -13.31 -6.13 -8.94
CA LEU A 130 -12.76 -7.00 -9.97
C LEU A 130 -11.25 -7.17 -9.82
N ALA A 131 -10.53 -6.10 -9.47
CA ALA A 131 -9.10 -6.17 -9.21
C ALA A 131 -8.78 -7.14 -8.06
N MET A 132 -9.58 -7.15 -7.00
CA MET A 132 -9.43 -8.12 -5.91
C MET A 132 -9.60 -9.56 -6.39
N ASN A 133 -10.61 -9.83 -7.21
CA ASN A 133 -10.85 -11.16 -7.76
C ASN A 133 -9.69 -11.64 -8.64
N LEU A 134 -9.09 -10.74 -9.42
CA LEU A 134 -8.01 -11.07 -10.34
C LEU A 134 -6.65 -11.22 -9.64
N ASN A 135 -6.40 -10.50 -8.55
CA ASN A 135 -5.07 -10.38 -7.97
C ASN A 135 -4.89 -11.08 -6.62
N ASN A 136 -5.94 -11.25 -5.81
CA ASN A 136 -5.78 -11.79 -4.46
C ASN A 136 -5.47 -13.30 -4.43
N GLY A 137 -5.81 -14.01 -5.48
CA GLY A 137 -5.66 -15.46 -5.53
C GLY A 137 -6.61 -16.19 -4.57
N SER A 138 -6.61 -17.51 -4.64
CA SER A 138 -7.22 -18.37 -3.63
C SER A 138 -6.25 -18.52 -2.46
N GLU A 139 -6.73 -18.35 -1.26
CA GLU A 139 -5.94 -18.69 -0.05
C GLU A 139 -5.72 -20.20 0.06
#